data_e3b3229a3377deb188e76561b19c83bc
#
_entry.id   e3b3229a3377deb188e76561b19c83bc
#
_cell.length_a   1.000
_cell.length_b   1.000
_cell.length_c   1.000
_cell.angle_alpha   90.00
_cell.angle_beta   90.00
_cell.angle_gamma   90.00
#
_symmetry.space_group_name_H-M   'P 1'
#
loop_
_entity.id
_entity.type
_entity.pdbx_description
1 polymer ?
#
loop_
_entity_poly.entity_id
_entity_poly.type
_entity_poly.pdbx_seq_one_letter_code
_entity_poly.pdbx_strand_id
1 'polypeptide(L)'
;MPFYDFPESPTYEIVGEVLRKTSTGEKVYSLAIGEPSYDTPREITEAAYEGMKKGMTHYTSSLGIPEVRAAIVRKVRRKNGIICREKHVIFMSSKLAIYGILVALRDRDGGEVLVPDPGYFYTEPAELAGLKPVPYTLDEDYGLDIDAIASKITPRTRAIIINTPSNPTGRVYSRESLKALLELCQGKPMKIISDEAYEDLVYQGKHVSLGSLEGEPEHVITLFTLSKSYAMTGWRAGYIVAEENFVKRLGRFMDQTFTCFPPFIQHASALALDSMDGRVEEFRKDLEKKREFTLERLKEVEKLHLNKVEGAFYMFPAFDSKRSSYEIAISLLKEYNVAVLPGSVFGSKGEGHLRLSYSVSMETISEAMDRMRVFFSKTS
;
A
#
# COMPACT_ATOMS: atom_id res chain seq x y z
N MET A 1 -10.63 0.83 22.19
CA MET A 1 -11.25 2.18 22.01
C MET A 1 -12.66 1.94 21.46
N PRO A 2 -13.72 2.61 21.97
CA PRO A 2 -15.03 2.58 21.32
C PRO A 2 -14.97 3.13 19.91
N PHE A 3 -15.79 2.60 19.00
CA PHE A 3 -15.72 2.98 17.57
C PHE A 3 -15.93 4.49 17.33
N TYR A 4 -16.75 5.14 18.13
CA TYR A 4 -17.01 6.58 18.04
C TYR A 4 -15.87 7.47 18.55
N ASP A 5 -14.83 6.89 19.17
CA ASP A 5 -13.64 7.62 19.61
C ASP A 5 -12.51 7.63 18.54
N PHE A 6 -12.77 7.06 17.35
CA PHE A 6 -11.82 7.14 16.24
C PHE A 6 -11.64 8.59 15.82
N PRO A 7 -10.41 9.14 15.89
CA PRO A 7 -10.17 10.52 15.46
C PRO A 7 -10.39 10.69 13.96
N GLU A 8 -10.86 11.86 13.57
CA GLU A 8 -10.88 12.24 12.16
C GLU A 8 -9.45 12.24 11.61
N SER A 9 -9.24 11.56 10.50
CA SER A 9 -7.92 11.50 9.88
C SER A 9 -7.62 12.83 9.17
N PRO A 10 -6.46 13.47 9.41
CA PRO A 10 -6.03 14.65 8.65
C PRO A 10 -6.02 14.44 7.14
N THR A 11 -5.88 13.19 6.70
CA THR A 11 -6.01 12.82 5.28
C THR A 11 -7.40 13.15 4.73
N TYR A 12 -8.47 12.88 5.49
CA TYR A 12 -9.85 13.18 5.06
C TYR A 12 -10.11 14.67 5.00
N GLU A 13 -9.54 15.44 5.94
CA GLU A 13 -9.66 16.91 5.92
C GLU A 13 -9.00 17.50 4.67
N ILE A 14 -7.76 17.09 4.36
CA ILE A 14 -7.05 17.55 3.15
C ILE A 14 -7.81 17.14 1.87
N VAL A 15 -8.25 15.90 1.77
CA VAL A 15 -9.02 15.43 0.61
C VAL A 15 -10.36 16.17 0.50
N GLY A 16 -11.05 16.39 1.63
CA GLY A 16 -12.29 17.16 1.67
C GLY A 16 -12.10 18.60 1.20
N GLU A 17 -11.02 19.26 1.63
CA GLU A 17 -10.72 20.63 1.19
C GLU A 17 -10.33 20.68 -0.30
N VAL A 18 -9.62 19.68 -0.83
CA VAL A 18 -9.35 19.55 -2.27
C VAL A 18 -10.67 19.46 -3.06
N LEU A 19 -11.58 18.60 -2.61
CA LEU A 19 -12.89 18.44 -3.26
C LEU A 19 -13.71 19.74 -3.21
N ARG A 20 -13.73 20.41 -2.05
CA ARG A 20 -14.42 21.70 -1.89
C ARG A 20 -13.88 22.75 -2.86
N LYS A 21 -12.56 22.96 -2.92
CA LYS A 21 -11.91 23.92 -3.84
C LYS A 21 -12.21 23.59 -5.29
N THR A 22 -12.10 22.33 -5.67
CA THR A 22 -12.37 21.88 -7.03
C THR A 22 -13.84 22.10 -7.43
N SER A 23 -14.79 21.87 -6.51
CA SER A 23 -16.22 22.11 -6.76
C SER A 23 -16.58 23.60 -6.95
N THR A 24 -15.76 24.51 -6.42
CA THR A 24 -15.90 25.97 -6.63
C THR A 24 -15.14 26.49 -7.86
N GLY A 25 -14.53 25.59 -8.64
CA GLY A 25 -13.78 25.93 -9.87
C GLY A 25 -12.31 26.33 -9.63
N GLU A 26 -11.82 26.22 -8.39
CA GLU A 26 -10.40 26.46 -8.11
C GLU A 26 -9.54 25.30 -8.63
N LYS A 27 -8.45 25.61 -9.32
CA LYS A 27 -7.47 24.60 -9.77
C LYS A 27 -6.56 24.24 -8.61
N VAL A 28 -6.60 22.98 -8.15
CA VAL A 28 -5.72 22.43 -7.10
C VAL A 28 -4.74 21.44 -7.74
N TYR A 29 -3.46 21.59 -7.45
CA TYR A 29 -2.40 20.68 -7.86
C TYR A 29 -2.19 19.62 -6.78
N SER A 30 -2.94 18.52 -6.90
CA SER A 30 -2.98 17.50 -5.85
C SER A 30 -1.92 16.43 -6.05
N LEU A 31 -0.98 16.34 -5.11
CA LEU A 31 -0.02 15.26 -4.92
C LEU A 31 -0.39 14.42 -3.68
N ALA A 32 -1.60 14.60 -3.12
CA ALA A 32 -2.02 13.95 -1.89
C ALA A 32 -2.58 12.53 -2.12
N ILE A 33 -3.23 12.28 -3.26
CA ILE A 33 -3.93 11.01 -3.51
C ILE A 33 -2.96 9.97 -4.05
N GLY A 34 -2.94 8.80 -3.42
CA GLY A 34 -2.09 7.68 -3.81
C GLY A 34 -2.79 6.71 -4.76
N GLU A 35 -3.10 7.17 -5.98
CA GLU A 35 -3.65 6.31 -7.03
C GLU A 35 -2.99 6.58 -8.39
N PRO A 36 -2.96 5.58 -9.28
CA PRO A 36 -2.53 5.79 -10.66
C PRO A 36 -3.40 6.81 -11.38
N SER A 37 -2.78 7.69 -12.16
CA SER A 37 -3.50 8.68 -13.00
C SER A 37 -4.00 8.09 -14.33
N TYR A 38 -3.78 6.81 -14.56
CA TYR A 38 -4.25 6.09 -15.75
C TYR A 38 -5.63 5.50 -15.50
N ASP A 39 -6.40 5.36 -16.58
CA ASP A 39 -7.60 4.53 -16.57
C ASP A 39 -7.23 3.04 -16.58
N THR A 40 -8.13 2.22 -16.03
CA THR A 40 -8.01 0.77 -16.15
C THR A 40 -7.91 0.37 -17.63
N PRO A 41 -6.94 -0.47 -18.04
CA PRO A 41 -6.82 -0.92 -19.42
C PRO A 41 -8.14 -1.43 -20.00
N ARG A 42 -8.39 -1.05 -21.25
CA ARG A 42 -9.67 -1.33 -21.94
C ARG A 42 -9.97 -2.84 -21.99
N GLU A 43 -8.95 -3.66 -22.15
CA GLU A 43 -9.07 -5.11 -22.19
C GLU A 43 -9.67 -5.67 -20.89
N ILE A 44 -9.32 -5.08 -19.75
CA ILE A 44 -9.85 -5.46 -18.43
C ILE A 44 -11.31 -5.02 -18.28
N THR A 45 -11.64 -3.79 -18.71
CA THR A 45 -13.02 -3.28 -18.63
C THR A 45 -13.95 -4.05 -19.56
N GLU A 46 -13.50 -4.41 -20.75
CA GLU A 46 -14.23 -5.25 -21.69
C GLU A 46 -14.47 -6.66 -21.13
N ALA A 47 -13.47 -7.27 -20.51
CA ALA A 47 -13.62 -8.60 -19.88
C ALA A 47 -14.68 -8.57 -18.77
N ALA A 48 -14.71 -7.53 -17.93
CA ALA A 48 -15.74 -7.38 -16.90
C ALA A 48 -17.13 -7.23 -17.53
N TYR A 49 -17.26 -6.40 -18.57
CA TYR A 49 -18.52 -6.20 -19.29
C TYR A 49 -19.04 -7.50 -19.91
N GLU A 50 -18.16 -8.26 -20.58
CA GLU A 50 -18.50 -9.57 -21.14
C GLU A 50 -18.87 -10.59 -20.05
N GLY A 51 -18.20 -10.55 -18.91
CA GLY A 51 -18.57 -11.34 -17.74
C GLY A 51 -20.00 -11.05 -17.26
N MET A 52 -20.37 -9.77 -17.15
CA MET A 52 -21.74 -9.37 -16.80
C MET A 52 -22.76 -9.86 -17.83
N LYS A 53 -22.47 -9.73 -19.12
CA LYS A 53 -23.34 -10.23 -20.22
C LYS A 53 -23.54 -11.74 -20.18
N LYS A 54 -22.53 -12.50 -19.73
CA LYS A 54 -22.60 -13.94 -19.53
C LYS A 54 -23.30 -14.37 -18.22
N GLY A 55 -23.85 -13.41 -17.46
CA GLY A 55 -24.57 -13.69 -16.23
C GLY A 55 -23.65 -13.96 -15.02
N MET A 56 -22.40 -13.52 -15.04
CA MET A 56 -21.48 -13.64 -13.90
C MET A 56 -21.84 -12.62 -12.80
N THR A 57 -23.07 -12.71 -12.28
CA THR A 57 -23.66 -11.76 -11.32
C THR A 57 -24.23 -12.44 -10.08
N HIS A 58 -24.04 -13.75 -9.95
CA HIS A 58 -24.54 -14.56 -8.84
C HIS A 58 -23.47 -14.81 -7.78
N TYR A 59 -23.87 -15.29 -6.62
CA TYR A 59 -22.95 -15.68 -5.55
C TYR A 59 -22.00 -16.78 -6.00
N THR A 60 -20.75 -16.67 -5.55
CA THR A 60 -19.68 -17.64 -5.80
C THR A 60 -18.95 -17.96 -4.49
N SER A 61 -17.88 -18.73 -4.57
CA SER A 61 -17.06 -19.03 -3.40
C SER A 61 -16.49 -17.75 -2.76
N SER A 62 -16.51 -17.68 -1.46
CA SER A 62 -15.85 -16.63 -0.66
C SER A 62 -14.34 -16.57 -0.87
N LEU A 63 -13.73 -17.68 -1.31
CA LEU A 63 -12.30 -17.73 -1.63
C LEU A 63 -11.97 -17.16 -3.02
N GLY A 64 -12.96 -16.94 -3.85
CA GLY A 64 -12.86 -16.58 -5.26
C GLY A 64 -13.16 -17.73 -6.23
N ILE A 65 -13.51 -17.38 -7.47
CA ILE A 65 -13.79 -18.36 -8.53
C ILE A 65 -12.51 -19.14 -8.90
N PRO A 66 -12.63 -20.40 -9.35
CA PRO A 66 -11.46 -21.23 -9.71
C PRO A 66 -10.54 -20.54 -10.72
N GLU A 67 -11.11 -19.84 -11.71
CA GLU A 67 -10.36 -19.13 -12.76
C GLU A 67 -9.38 -18.09 -12.17
N VAL A 68 -9.85 -17.20 -11.28
CA VAL A 68 -9.00 -16.16 -10.68
C VAL A 68 -7.97 -16.76 -9.73
N ARG A 69 -8.33 -17.81 -8.97
CA ARG A 69 -7.38 -18.47 -8.07
C ARG A 69 -6.26 -19.16 -8.83
N ALA A 70 -6.57 -19.81 -9.95
CA ALA A 70 -5.57 -20.40 -10.83
C ALA A 70 -4.68 -19.33 -11.48
N ALA A 71 -5.25 -18.19 -11.93
CA ALA A 71 -4.49 -17.06 -12.47
C ALA A 71 -3.52 -16.48 -11.43
N ILE A 72 -3.96 -16.32 -10.18
CA ILE A 72 -3.10 -15.87 -9.08
C ILE A 72 -1.92 -16.83 -8.89
N VAL A 73 -2.17 -18.14 -8.82
CA VAL A 73 -1.09 -19.13 -8.66
C VAL A 73 -0.07 -19.05 -9.80
N ARG A 74 -0.53 -18.90 -11.05
CA ARG A 74 0.36 -18.74 -12.21
C ARG A 74 1.20 -17.46 -12.09
N LYS A 75 0.55 -16.33 -11.76
CA LYS A 75 1.21 -15.02 -11.63
C LYS A 75 2.26 -15.03 -10.54
N VAL A 76 1.93 -15.45 -9.30
CA VAL A 76 2.88 -15.39 -8.19
C VAL A 76 4.05 -16.37 -8.36
N ARG A 77 3.83 -17.49 -9.03
CA ARG A 77 4.93 -18.38 -9.41
C ARG A 77 5.85 -17.74 -10.45
N ARG A 78 5.29 -17.13 -11.50
CA ARG A 78 6.03 -16.54 -12.62
C ARG A 78 6.79 -15.28 -12.19
N LYS A 79 6.13 -14.36 -11.49
CA LYS A 79 6.69 -13.04 -11.17
C LYS A 79 7.36 -12.96 -9.80
N ASN A 80 6.78 -13.62 -8.82
CA ASN A 80 7.21 -13.47 -7.42
C ASN A 80 8.07 -14.65 -6.93
N GLY A 81 8.09 -15.77 -7.65
CA GLY A 81 8.81 -16.97 -7.22
C GLY A 81 8.15 -17.69 -6.03
N ILE A 82 6.90 -17.38 -5.69
CA ILE A 82 6.17 -18.02 -4.59
C ILE A 82 5.67 -19.39 -5.03
N ILE A 83 5.99 -20.43 -4.25
CA ILE A 83 5.54 -21.80 -4.48
C ILE A 83 4.24 -22.00 -3.73
N CYS A 84 3.11 -21.93 -4.45
CA CYS A 84 1.79 -22.13 -3.85
C CYS A 84 0.85 -22.92 -4.78
N ARG A 85 -0.30 -23.33 -4.22
CA ARG A 85 -1.42 -23.99 -4.91
C ARG A 85 -2.69 -23.18 -4.64
N GLU A 86 -3.76 -23.45 -5.36
CA GLU A 86 -5.04 -22.72 -5.19
C GLU A 86 -5.56 -22.71 -3.73
N LYS A 87 -5.31 -23.76 -2.96
CA LYS A 87 -5.70 -23.83 -1.55
C LYS A 87 -5.00 -22.78 -0.66
N HIS A 88 -3.91 -22.18 -1.14
CA HIS A 88 -3.16 -21.13 -0.45
C HIS A 88 -3.60 -19.71 -0.87
N VAL A 89 -4.66 -19.58 -1.66
CA VAL A 89 -5.06 -18.31 -2.27
C VAL A 89 -6.49 -17.94 -1.91
N ILE A 90 -6.70 -16.65 -1.63
CA ILE A 90 -8.04 -16.04 -1.51
C ILE A 90 -8.06 -14.70 -2.25
N PHE A 91 -9.12 -14.45 -3.01
CA PHE A 91 -9.35 -13.18 -3.70
C PHE A 91 -10.15 -12.23 -2.80
N MET A 92 -9.56 -11.09 -2.46
CA MET A 92 -10.22 -10.05 -1.67
C MET A 92 -9.47 -8.72 -1.77
N SER A 93 -10.17 -7.59 -1.51
CA SER A 93 -9.51 -6.27 -1.58
C SER A 93 -8.50 -6.10 -0.44
N SER A 94 -7.39 -5.40 -0.74
CA SER A 94 -6.27 -5.26 0.20
C SER A 94 -6.68 -4.66 1.56
N LYS A 95 -7.53 -3.64 1.58
CA LYS A 95 -7.93 -2.99 2.84
C LYS A 95 -8.80 -3.91 3.70
N LEU A 96 -9.73 -4.66 3.07
CA LEU A 96 -10.51 -5.69 3.75
C LEU A 96 -9.61 -6.86 4.17
N ALA A 97 -8.60 -7.19 3.35
CA ALA A 97 -7.60 -8.22 3.62
C ALA A 97 -6.80 -7.91 4.89
N ILE A 98 -6.25 -6.71 5.02
CA ILE A 98 -5.51 -6.29 6.22
C ILE A 98 -6.38 -6.47 7.46
N TYR A 99 -7.61 -5.96 7.45
CA TYR A 99 -8.54 -6.09 8.57
C TYR A 99 -8.87 -7.57 8.86
N GLY A 100 -9.23 -8.35 7.84
CA GLY A 100 -9.54 -9.79 7.98
C GLY A 100 -8.37 -10.62 8.50
N ILE A 101 -7.14 -10.33 8.05
CA ILE A 101 -5.91 -10.97 8.55
C ILE A 101 -5.75 -10.69 10.04
N LEU A 102 -5.88 -9.42 10.45
CA LEU A 102 -5.71 -9.01 11.83
C LEU A 102 -6.80 -9.63 12.74
N VAL A 103 -8.05 -9.67 12.30
CA VAL A 103 -9.14 -10.39 13.01
C VAL A 103 -8.82 -11.88 13.12
N ALA A 104 -8.29 -12.52 12.07
CA ALA A 104 -7.97 -13.96 12.08
C ALA A 104 -6.75 -14.30 12.96
N LEU A 105 -5.85 -13.34 13.23
CA LEU A 105 -4.66 -13.50 14.07
C LEU A 105 -4.90 -13.16 15.54
N ARG A 106 -6.01 -12.50 15.85
CA ARG A 106 -6.34 -12.10 17.21
C ARG A 106 -6.62 -13.31 18.10
N ASP A 107 -6.07 -13.32 19.32
CA ASP A 107 -6.47 -14.21 20.39
C ASP A 107 -7.71 -13.69 21.14
N ARG A 108 -8.25 -14.50 22.08
CA ARG A 108 -9.37 -14.10 22.93
C ARG A 108 -9.08 -12.82 23.70
N ASP A 109 -7.84 -12.66 24.17
CA ASP A 109 -7.37 -11.51 24.97
C ASP A 109 -6.68 -10.44 24.14
N GLY A 110 -6.91 -10.42 22.81
CA GLY A 110 -6.29 -9.49 21.87
C GLY A 110 -4.93 -10.01 21.37
N GLY A 111 -3.90 -9.23 21.55
CA GLY A 111 -2.53 -9.47 21.08
C GLY A 111 -1.87 -8.19 20.61
N GLU A 112 -0.66 -8.30 20.10
CA GLU A 112 0.11 -7.18 19.57
C GLU A 112 0.46 -7.42 18.10
N VAL A 113 0.45 -6.35 17.32
CA VAL A 113 0.96 -6.35 15.94
C VAL A 113 1.99 -5.26 15.78
N LEU A 114 3.17 -5.63 15.30
CA LEU A 114 4.24 -4.68 15.02
C LEU A 114 3.95 -4.00 13.69
N VAL A 115 3.99 -2.66 13.69
CA VAL A 115 3.73 -1.82 12.52
C VAL A 115 4.90 -0.89 12.26
N PRO A 116 5.27 -0.62 10.98
CA PRO A 116 6.39 0.28 10.68
C PRO A 116 6.03 1.74 11.02
N ASP A 117 7.02 2.50 11.52
CA ASP A 117 6.93 3.93 11.78
C ASP A 117 8.16 4.65 11.19
N PRO A 118 8.01 5.41 10.07
CA PRO A 118 6.76 5.69 9.37
C PRO A 118 6.24 4.50 8.55
N GLY A 119 4.91 4.41 8.39
CA GLY A 119 4.26 3.34 7.65
C GLY A 119 2.87 3.67 7.16
N TYR A 120 2.32 2.83 6.29
CA TYR A 120 0.95 2.98 5.84
C TYR A 120 -0.04 2.80 7.01
N PHE A 121 -1.29 3.17 6.83
CA PHE A 121 -2.37 3.18 7.82
C PHE A 121 -2.74 1.77 8.35
N TYR A 122 -1.84 1.15 9.12
CA TYR A 122 -2.06 -0.17 9.72
C TYR A 122 -2.55 -0.10 11.17
N THR A 123 -2.35 1.02 11.85
CA THR A 123 -2.70 1.24 13.26
C THR A 123 -4.21 1.09 13.48
N GLU A 124 -5.02 1.85 12.75
CA GLU A 124 -6.46 1.86 12.91
C GLU A 124 -7.11 0.49 12.60
N PRO A 125 -6.78 -0.21 11.50
CA PRO A 125 -7.24 -1.58 11.28
C PRO A 125 -6.86 -2.56 12.39
N ALA A 126 -5.67 -2.39 13.01
CA ALA A 126 -5.25 -3.24 14.12
C ALA A 126 -6.10 -2.99 15.37
N GLU A 127 -6.35 -1.74 15.72
CA GLU A 127 -7.21 -1.36 16.84
C GLU A 127 -8.65 -1.82 16.62
N LEU A 128 -9.19 -1.63 15.41
CA LEU A 128 -10.52 -2.14 15.02
C LEU A 128 -10.62 -3.67 15.13
N ALA A 129 -9.54 -4.38 14.82
CA ALA A 129 -9.47 -5.83 14.99
C ALA A 129 -9.30 -6.26 16.46
N GLY A 130 -9.10 -5.31 17.40
CA GLY A 130 -8.87 -5.60 18.81
C GLY A 130 -7.45 -6.05 19.12
N LEU A 131 -6.49 -5.71 18.27
CA LEU A 131 -5.06 -5.86 18.49
C LEU A 131 -4.45 -4.53 18.92
N LYS A 132 -3.38 -4.59 19.73
CA LYS A 132 -2.59 -3.42 20.07
C LYS A 132 -1.50 -3.21 19.02
N PRO A 133 -1.53 -2.11 18.25
CA PRO A 133 -0.41 -1.77 17.37
C PRO A 133 0.81 -1.36 18.21
N VAL A 134 1.98 -1.88 17.84
CA VAL A 134 3.27 -1.58 18.46
C VAL A 134 4.20 -1.08 17.37
N PRO A 135 4.49 0.24 17.31
CA PRO A 135 5.34 0.79 16.27
C PRO A 135 6.80 0.34 16.46
N TYR A 136 7.45 -0.01 15.34
CA TYR A 136 8.88 -0.23 15.26
C TYR A 136 9.52 0.79 14.31
N THR A 137 10.73 1.23 14.64
CA THR A 137 11.47 2.18 13.81
C THR A 137 12.16 1.48 12.65
N LEU A 138 12.28 2.19 11.53
CA LEU A 138 13.10 1.84 10.38
C LEU A 138 14.52 2.42 10.58
N ASP A 139 15.48 1.98 9.78
CA ASP A 139 16.81 2.58 9.75
C ASP A 139 16.80 4.00 9.14
N GLU A 140 17.96 4.67 9.11
CA GLU A 140 18.09 6.04 8.59
C GLU A 140 17.69 6.19 7.12
N ASP A 141 17.78 5.10 6.34
CA ASP A 141 17.38 5.02 4.93
C ASP A 141 15.98 4.43 4.74
N TYR A 142 15.19 4.27 5.80
CA TYR A 142 13.88 3.61 5.82
C TYR A 142 13.92 2.11 5.42
N GLY A 143 15.05 1.43 5.60
CA GLY A 143 15.18 -0.01 5.53
C GLY A 143 14.69 -0.69 6.82
N LEU A 144 14.66 -2.04 6.81
CA LEU A 144 14.29 -2.81 8.01
C LEU A 144 15.44 -2.78 9.03
N ASP A 145 15.19 -2.22 10.20
CA ASP A 145 16.03 -2.36 11.38
C ASP A 145 15.63 -3.62 12.14
N ILE A 146 16.36 -4.71 11.93
CA ILE A 146 16.06 -6.02 12.51
C ILE A 146 16.19 -6.00 14.04
N ASP A 147 17.16 -5.27 14.59
CA ASP A 147 17.37 -5.15 16.04
C ASP A 147 16.24 -4.35 16.69
N ALA A 148 15.81 -3.25 16.05
CA ALA A 148 14.66 -2.49 16.50
C ALA A 148 13.38 -3.33 16.49
N ILE A 149 13.15 -4.13 15.45
CA ILE A 149 12.02 -5.07 15.36
C ILE A 149 12.14 -6.11 16.48
N ALA A 150 13.29 -6.75 16.63
CA ALA A 150 13.52 -7.80 17.64
C ALA A 150 13.23 -7.31 19.07
N SER A 151 13.62 -6.06 19.37
CA SER A 151 13.41 -5.44 20.68
C SER A 151 11.93 -5.24 21.04
N LYS A 152 11.03 -5.25 20.05
CA LYS A 152 9.58 -5.04 20.22
C LYS A 152 8.79 -6.35 20.30
N ILE A 153 9.39 -7.49 19.95
CA ILE A 153 8.72 -8.79 19.99
C ILE A 153 8.49 -9.21 21.44
N THR A 154 7.25 -9.57 21.76
CA THR A 154 6.81 -10.09 23.06
C THR A 154 6.08 -11.42 22.87
N PRO A 155 5.79 -12.18 23.94
CA PRO A 155 4.93 -13.36 23.84
C PRO A 155 3.50 -13.07 23.35
N ARG A 156 3.09 -11.79 23.36
CA ARG A 156 1.78 -11.32 22.86
C ARG A 156 1.83 -10.94 21.38
N THR A 157 2.99 -10.87 20.75
CA THR A 157 3.13 -10.51 19.33
C THR A 157 2.50 -11.60 18.46
N ARG A 158 1.53 -11.20 17.61
CA ARG A 158 0.79 -12.08 16.67
C ARG A 158 1.25 -11.91 15.24
N ALA A 159 1.70 -10.71 14.88
CA ALA A 159 2.25 -10.44 13.55
C ALA A 159 3.22 -9.26 13.54
N ILE A 160 4.01 -9.22 12.48
CA ILE A 160 4.76 -8.06 12.03
C ILE A 160 4.23 -7.68 10.65
N ILE A 161 3.97 -6.40 10.40
CA ILE A 161 3.60 -5.90 9.08
C ILE A 161 4.82 -5.23 8.47
N ILE A 162 5.12 -5.58 7.22
CA ILE A 162 6.07 -4.87 6.36
C ILE A 162 5.37 -4.41 5.08
N ASN A 163 5.87 -3.35 4.45
CA ASN A 163 5.38 -2.87 3.17
C ASN A 163 6.55 -2.57 2.23
N THR A 164 6.64 -3.32 1.14
CA THR A 164 7.73 -3.19 0.16
C THR A 164 7.24 -3.46 -1.26
N PRO A 165 7.45 -2.51 -2.20
CA PRO A 165 7.92 -1.14 -2.02
C PRO A 165 7.02 -0.32 -1.08
N SER A 166 7.62 0.59 -0.30
CA SER A 166 6.97 1.22 0.85
C SER A 166 6.15 2.45 0.48
N ASN A 167 5.00 2.61 1.11
CA ASN A 167 4.27 3.85 1.29
C ASN A 167 4.41 4.26 2.77
N PRO A 168 5.02 5.43 3.11
CA PRO A 168 5.20 6.59 2.24
C PRO A 168 6.58 6.74 1.59
N THR A 169 7.59 5.92 1.94
CA THR A 169 9.01 6.24 1.74
C THR A 169 9.54 5.91 0.34
N GLY A 170 8.86 5.04 -0.42
CA GLY A 170 9.37 4.56 -1.71
C GLY A 170 10.54 3.58 -1.60
N ARG A 171 10.88 3.12 -0.39
CA ARG A 171 11.97 2.17 -0.16
C ARG A 171 11.59 0.77 -0.62
N VAL A 172 12.56 0.05 -1.20
CA VAL A 172 12.47 -1.36 -1.54
C VAL A 172 13.39 -2.15 -0.61
N TYR A 173 12.85 -3.13 0.12
CA TYR A 173 13.67 -3.89 1.07
C TYR A 173 14.54 -4.91 0.34
N SER A 174 15.79 -5.03 0.82
CA SER A 174 16.77 -5.96 0.25
C SER A 174 16.43 -7.41 0.58
N ARG A 175 16.93 -8.34 -0.26
CA ARG A 175 16.77 -9.77 -0.01
C ARG A 175 17.38 -10.18 1.34
N GLU A 176 18.48 -9.56 1.71
CA GLU A 176 19.22 -9.82 2.94
C GLU A 176 18.39 -9.43 4.17
N SER A 177 17.81 -8.21 4.17
CA SER A 177 16.96 -7.74 5.27
C SER A 177 15.67 -8.55 5.39
N LEU A 178 15.06 -8.93 4.26
CA LEU A 178 13.88 -9.79 4.25
C LEU A 178 14.17 -11.19 4.78
N LYS A 179 15.35 -11.75 4.43
CA LYS A 179 15.78 -13.05 4.96
C LYS A 179 16.05 -12.99 6.46
N ALA A 180 16.72 -11.94 6.94
CA ALA A 180 16.97 -11.73 8.36
C ALA A 180 15.65 -11.59 9.15
N LEU A 181 14.66 -10.90 8.60
CA LEU A 181 13.34 -10.82 9.22
C LEU A 181 12.65 -12.20 9.30
N LEU A 182 12.73 -12.99 8.23
CA LEU A 182 12.15 -14.34 8.22
C LEU A 182 12.84 -15.24 9.26
N GLU A 183 14.18 -15.21 9.35
CA GLU A 183 14.95 -15.93 10.34
C GLU A 183 14.62 -15.50 11.78
N LEU A 184 14.43 -14.19 12.01
CA LEU A 184 13.99 -13.66 13.31
C LEU A 184 12.65 -14.25 13.77
N CYS A 185 11.74 -14.55 12.83
CA CYS A 185 10.41 -15.07 13.11
C CYS A 185 10.33 -16.60 13.17
N GLN A 186 11.35 -17.31 12.71
CA GLN A 186 11.38 -18.78 12.74
C GLN A 186 11.15 -19.35 14.13
N GLY A 187 10.30 -20.38 14.22
CA GLY A 187 9.97 -21.05 15.48
C GLY A 187 9.09 -20.23 16.44
N LYS A 188 8.67 -19.02 16.07
CA LYS A 188 7.75 -18.20 16.87
C LYS A 188 6.31 -18.34 16.36
N PRO A 189 5.30 -18.28 17.25
CA PRO A 189 3.89 -18.43 16.87
C PRO A 189 3.31 -17.11 16.30
N MET A 190 4.07 -16.42 15.49
CA MET A 190 3.69 -15.14 14.88
C MET A 190 3.82 -15.20 13.36
N LYS A 191 3.07 -14.38 12.66
CA LYS A 191 3.09 -14.29 11.20
C LYS A 191 3.79 -13.01 10.73
N ILE A 192 4.26 -13.02 9.49
CA ILE A 192 4.73 -11.81 8.81
C ILE A 192 3.70 -11.46 7.74
N ILE A 193 3.13 -10.27 7.81
CA ILE A 193 2.23 -9.73 6.80
C ILE A 193 3.08 -8.89 5.85
N SER A 194 3.31 -9.39 4.65
CA SER A 194 4.06 -8.70 3.59
C SER A 194 3.08 -8.01 2.66
N ASP A 195 2.92 -6.69 2.82
CA ASP A 195 2.12 -5.88 1.91
C ASP A 195 2.98 -5.48 0.70
N GLU A 196 2.72 -6.12 -0.43
CA GLU A 196 3.46 -5.97 -1.68
C GLU A 196 2.63 -5.23 -2.74
N ALA A 197 1.84 -4.25 -2.31
CA ALA A 197 0.92 -3.50 -3.17
C ALA A 197 1.59 -2.79 -4.35
N TYR A 198 2.89 -2.55 -4.30
CA TYR A 198 3.67 -1.83 -5.32
C TYR A 198 4.74 -2.71 -5.98
N GLU A 199 4.62 -4.02 -5.91
CA GLU A 199 5.62 -4.99 -6.37
C GLU A 199 6.16 -4.78 -7.80
N ASP A 200 5.30 -4.35 -8.72
CA ASP A 200 5.64 -4.08 -10.11
C ASP A 200 6.27 -2.69 -10.33
N LEU A 201 6.20 -1.81 -9.34
CA LEU A 201 6.62 -0.42 -9.43
C LEU A 201 7.98 -0.24 -8.75
N VAL A 202 9.02 -0.86 -9.33
CA VAL A 202 10.41 -0.76 -8.88
C VAL A 202 11.25 -0.18 -10.00
N TYR A 203 12.06 0.82 -9.67
CA TYR A 203 12.88 1.59 -10.60
C TYR A 203 14.37 1.40 -10.37
N GLN A 204 14.76 1.03 -9.13
CA GLN A 204 16.14 0.70 -8.77
C GLN A 204 16.18 -0.64 -8.02
N GLY A 205 17.07 -1.52 -8.44
CA GLY A 205 17.16 -2.86 -7.88
C GLY A 205 16.05 -3.80 -8.39
N LYS A 206 15.62 -4.73 -7.55
CA LYS A 206 14.57 -5.72 -7.86
C LYS A 206 13.69 -5.92 -6.64
N HIS A 207 12.39 -6.05 -6.86
CA HIS A 207 11.49 -6.54 -5.82
C HIS A 207 11.77 -8.00 -5.52
N VAL A 208 11.82 -8.32 -4.24
CA VAL A 208 11.85 -9.70 -3.75
C VAL A 208 10.60 -9.90 -2.91
N SER A 209 9.73 -10.82 -3.31
CA SER A 209 8.59 -11.20 -2.49
C SER A 209 9.07 -12.01 -1.29
N LEU A 210 8.68 -11.61 -0.08
CA LEU A 210 9.07 -12.31 1.13
C LEU A 210 8.58 -13.76 1.14
N GLY A 211 7.36 -14.01 0.63
CA GLY A 211 6.81 -15.36 0.50
C GLY A 211 7.62 -16.29 -0.40
N SER A 212 8.53 -15.77 -1.25
CA SER A 212 9.43 -16.60 -2.05
C SER A 212 10.60 -17.19 -1.27
N LEU A 213 10.85 -16.70 -0.05
CA LEU A 213 12.00 -17.09 0.76
C LEU A 213 11.70 -18.24 1.72
N GLU A 214 10.44 -18.63 1.90
CA GLU A 214 10.05 -19.69 2.87
C GLU A 214 9.68 -21.05 2.24
N GLY A 215 9.60 -21.15 0.93
CA GLY A 215 9.11 -22.36 0.25
C GLY A 215 7.59 -22.38 0.10
N GLU A 216 6.87 -23.40 0.62
CA GLU A 216 5.40 -23.36 0.70
C GLU A 216 4.96 -22.34 1.80
N PRO A 217 3.81 -21.64 1.63
CA PRO A 217 3.37 -20.63 2.59
C PRO A 217 3.15 -21.23 4.00
N GLU A 218 3.88 -20.73 4.97
CA GLU A 218 3.79 -21.14 6.37
C GLU A 218 3.73 -19.94 7.31
N HIS A 219 4.77 -19.09 7.32
CA HIS A 219 4.88 -17.94 8.22
C HIS A 219 4.44 -16.64 7.57
N VAL A 220 4.59 -16.52 6.25
CA VAL A 220 4.34 -15.29 5.50
C VAL A 220 2.92 -15.28 4.96
N ILE A 221 2.23 -14.15 5.19
CA ILE A 221 0.97 -13.79 4.56
C ILE A 221 1.28 -12.69 3.56
N THR A 222 1.36 -13.04 2.29
CA THR A 222 1.68 -12.05 1.24
C THR A 222 0.39 -11.46 0.67
N LEU A 223 0.31 -10.13 0.68
CA LEU A 223 -0.84 -9.38 0.22
C LEU A 223 -0.49 -8.63 -1.07
N PHE A 224 -1.33 -8.77 -2.08
CA PHE A 224 -1.22 -8.12 -3.38
C PHE A 224 -2.49 -7.35 -3.73
N THR A 225 -2.35 -6.34 -4.59
CA THR A 225 -3.48 -5.57 -5.10
C THR A 225 -3.36 -5.35 -6.61
N LEU A 226 -4.49 -5.36 -7.30
CA LEU A 226 -4.55 -4.94 -8.70
C LEU A 226 -4.70 -3.41 -8.83
N SER A 227 -4.95 -2.73 -7.71
CA SER A 227 -5.21 -1.28 -7.69
C SER A 227 -4.10 -0.44 -8.30
N LYS A 228 -2.82 -0.86 -8.11
CA LYS A 228 -1.66 -0.04 -8.49
C LYS A 228 -1.09 -0.44 -9.85
N SER A 229 -0.78 -1.70 -10.02
CA SER A 229 -0.19 -2.23 -11.26
C SER A 229 -1.14 -2.18 -12.46
N TYR A 230 -2.46 -2.27 -12.23
CA TYR A 230 -3.46 -2.34 -13.30
C TYR A 230 -4.44 -1.15 -13.29
N ALA A 231 -4.15 -0.08 -12.51
CA ALA A 231 -5.04 1.08 -12.37
C ALA A 231 -6.49 0.69 -12.01
N MET A 232 -6.65 -0.24 -11.06
CA MET A 232 -7.94 -0.80 -10.65
C MET A 232 -8.34 -0.34 -9.23
N THR A 233 -8.12 0.92 -8.86
CA THR A 233 -8.39 1.41 -7.50
C THR A 233 -9.87 1.30 -7.12
N GLY A 234 -10.77 1.68 -8.02
CA GLY A 234 -12.23 1.60 -7.84
C GLY A 234 -12.81 0.18 -7.90
N TRP A 235 -12.09 -0.78 -8.46
CA TRP A 235 -12.53 -2.18 -8.61
C TRP A 235 -12.47 -2.98 -7.32
N ARG A 236 -11.70 -2.52 -6.36
CA ARG A 236 -11.49 -3.18 -5.07
C ARG A 236 -10.96 -4.62 -5.19
N ALA A 237 -10.07 -4.87 -6.14
CA ALA A 237 -9.50 -6.17 -6.47
C ALA A 237 -8.12 -6.37 -5.88
N GLY A 238 -7.87 -7.52 -5.27
CA GLY A 238 -6.60 -7.95 -4.70
C GLY A 238 -6.66 -9.42 -4.29
N TYR A 239 -5.58 -9.92 -3.72
CA TYR A 239 -5.52 -11.31 -3.27
C TYR A 239 -4.44 -11.50 -2.20
N ILE A 240 -4.57 -12.62 -1.48
CA ILE A 240 -3.63 -13.05 -0.45
C ILE A 240 -3.11 -14.43 -0.82
N VAL A 241 -1.83 -14.65 -0.54
CA VAL A 241 -1.20 -15.97 -0.51
C VAL A 241 -0.77 -16.26 0.92
N ALA A 242 -1.27 -17.37 1.49
CA ALA A 242 -0.99 -17.77 2.87
C ALA A 242 -1.14 -19.29 3.05
N GLU A 243 -0.83 -19.78 4.24
CA GLU A 243 -1.04 -21.17 4.66
C GLU A 243 -2.52 -21.56 4.53
N GLU A 244 -2.78 -22.82 4.13
CA GLU A 244 -4.13 -23.33 3.80
C GLU A 244 -5.16 -23.11 4.91
N ASN A 245 -4.80 -23.39 6.18
CA ASN A 245 -5.76 -23.22 7.29
C ASN A 245 -6.03 -21.74 7.58
N PHE A 246 -5.04 -20.90 7.31
CA PHE A 246 -5.22 -19.44 7.41
C PHE A 246 -6.16 -18.93 6.32
N VAL A 247 -5.99 -19.38 5.07
CA VAL A 247 -6.92 -19.08 3.96
C VAL A 247 -8.35 -19.53 4.29
N LYS A 248 -8.51 -20.71 4.90
CA LYS A 248 -9.84 -21.17 5.36
C LYS A 248 -10.45 -20.26 6.44
N ARG A 249 -9.62 -19.69 7.35
CA ARG A 249 -10.10 -18.70 8.34
C ARG A 249 -10.57 -17.42 7.67
N LEU A 250 -9.80 -16.92 6.70
CA LEU A 250 -10.19 -15.75 5.91
C LEU A 250 -11.46 -16.01 5.08
N GLY A 251 -11.63 -17.22 4.55
CA GLY A 251 -12.87 -17.62 3.88
C GLY A 251 -14.08 -17.49 4.80
N ARG A 252 -13.98 -17.97 6.04
CA ARG A 252 -15.07 -17.80 7.04
C ARG A 252 -15.31 -16.33 7.39
N PHE A 253 -14.25 -15.52 7.48
CA PHE A 253 -14.40 -14.07 7.68
C PHE A 253 -15.17 -13.45 6.50
N MET A 254 -14.83 -13.82 5.27
CA MET A 254 -15.54 -13.36 4.07
C MET A 254 -17.00 -13.78 4.06
N ASP A 255 -17.30 -15.03 4.40
CA ASP A 255 -18.67 -15.54 4.48
C ASP A 255 -19.56 -14.72 5.42
N GLN A 256 -18.99 -14.19 6.52
CA GLN A 256 -19.72 -13.42 7.52
C GLN A 256 -19.72 -11.91 7.30
N THR A 257 -18.94 -11.39 6.35
CA THR A 257 -18.79 -9.94 6.14
C THR A 257 -19.18 -9.49 4.75
N PHE A 258 -18.58 -10.05 3.72
CA PHE A 258 -18.74 -9.60 2.34
C PHE A 258 -19.33 -10.68 1.40
N THR A 259 -19.42 -11.90 1.87
CA THR A 259 -19.85 -13.12 1.16
C THR A 259 -18.88 -13.50 0.05
N CYS A 260 -18.88 -12.81 -1.09
CA CYS A 260 -17.95 -13.02 -2.20
C CYS A 260 -17.78 -11.75 -3.01
N PHE A 261 -16.64 -11.60 -3.68
CA PHE A 261 -16.45 -10.52 -4.64
C PHE A 261 -17.27 -10.79 -5.92
N PRO A 262 -17.70 -9.71 -6.63
CA PRO A 262 -18.45 -9.87 -7.87
C PRO A 262 -17.70 -10.73 -8.89
N PRO A 263 -18.31 -11.80 -9.44
CA PRO A 263 -17.60 -12.75 -10.32
C PRO A 263 -17.06 -12.12 -11.58
N PHE A 264 -17.74 -11.11 -12.16
CA PHE A 264 -17.24 -10.39 -13.34
C PHE A 264 -15.96 -9.59 -13.06
N ILE A 265 -15.78 -9.07 -11.83
CA ILE A 265 -14.53 -8.44 -11.40
C ILE A 265 -13.43 -9.50 -11.28
N GLN A 266 -13.74 -10.66 -10.73
CA GLN A 266 -12.79 -11.76 -10.60
C GLN A 266 -12.35 -12.28 -11.96
N HIS A 267 -13.27 -12.43 -12.93
CA HIS A 267 -12.99 -12.80 -14.30
C HIS A 267 -12.03 -11.80 -14.99
N ALA A 268 -12.35 -10.51 -14.91
CA ALA A 268 -11.48 -9.45 -15.43
C ALA A 268 -10.10 -9.41 -14.75
N SER A 269 -10.06 -9.70 -13.44
CA SER A 269 -8.81 -9.80 -12.68
C SER A 269 -7.95 -10.98 -13.13
N ALA A 270 -8.57 -12.12 -13.47
CA ALA A 270 -7.83 -13.27 -14.01
C ALA A 270 -7.15 -12.92 -15.34
N LEU A 271 -7.86 -12.25 -16.24
CA LEU A 271 -7.28 -11.75 -17.50
C LEU A 271 -6.13 -10.77 -17.24
N ALA A 272 -6.30 -9.83 -16.29
CA ALA A 272 -5.26 -8.87 -15.93
C ALA A 272 -3.97 -9.58 -15.48
N LEU A 273 -4.08 -10.58 -14.59
CA LEU A 273 -2.95 -11.33 -14.04
C LEU A 273 -2.24 -12.22 -15.06
N ASP A 274 -2.97 -12.72 -16.05
CA ASP A 274 -2.41 -13.62 -17.06
C ASP A 274 -1.82 -12.88 -18.26
N SER A 275 -2.31 -11.68 -18.63
CA SER A 275 -2.08 -11.13 -19.96
C SER A 275 -1.63 -9.67 -20.02
N MET A 276 -1.65 -8.90 -18.88
CA MET A 276 -1.44 -7.47 -18.93
C MET A 276 -0.03 -7.01 -18.50
N ASP A 277 0.95 -7.91 -18.46
CA ASP A 277 2.34 -7.56 -18.08
C ASP A 277 2.93 -6.43 -18.92
N GLY A 278 2.58 -6.36 -20.21
CA GLY A 278 3.01 -5.28 -21.12
C GLY A 278 2.47 -3.90 -20.68
N ARG A 279 1.19 -3.83 -20.28
CA ARG A 279 0.59 -2.58 -19.78
C ARG A 279 1.18 -2.14 -18.44
N VAL A 280 1.45 -3.10 -17.57
CA VAL A 280 2.12 -2.82 -16.29
C VAL A 280 3.51 -2.21 -16.53
N GLU A 281 4.27 -2.76 -17.49
CA GLU A 281 5.59 -2.22 -17.84
C GLU A 281 5.51 -0.83 -18.49
N GLU A 282 4.50 -0.55 -19.31
CA GLU A 282 4.23 0.80 -19.84
C GLU A 282 4.01 1.80 -18.70
N PHE A 283 3.14 1.46 -17.73
CA PHE A 283 2.87 2.31 -16.56
C PHE A 283 4.11 2.50 -15.70
N ARG A 284 4.86 1.42 -15.47
CA ARG A 284 6.13 1.50 -14.71
C ARG A 284 7.11 2.48 -15.34
N LYS A 285 7.32 2.40 -16.68
CA LYS A 285 8.22 3.29 -17.41
C LYS A 285 7.79 4.76 -17.38
N ASP A 286 6.48 5.01 -17.46
CA ASP A 286 5.97 6.38 -17.34
C ASP A 286 6.15 6.93 -15.92
N LEU A 287 5.87 6.12 -14.90
CA LEU A 287 6.10 6.49 -13.50
C LEU A 287 7.60 6.69 -13.20
N GLU A 288 8.50 5.93 -13.81
CA GLU A 288 9.94 6.13 -13.69
C GLU A 288 10.35 7.52 -14.20
N LYS A 289 9.87 7.95 -15.36
CA LYS A 289 10.09 9.30 -15.89
C LYS A 289 9.54 10.39 -14.96
N LYS A 290 8.32 10.19 -14.44
CA LYS A 290 7.70 11.11 -13.48
C LYS A 290 8.50 11.18 -12.17
N ARG A 291 9.02 10.03 -11.69
CA ARG A 291 9.92 9.96 -10.54
C ARG A 291 11.17 10.80 -10.77
N GLU A 292 11.89 10.59 -11.88
CA GLU A 292 13.12 11.33 -12.22
C GLU A 292 12.83 12.82 -12.29
N PHE A 293 11.79 13.22 -13.00
CA PHE A 293 11.37 14.61 -13.10
C PHE A 293 11.06 15.21 -11.72
N THR A 294 10.31 14.49 -10.89
CA THR A 294 9.96 14.97 -9.54
C THR A 294 11.20 15.13 -8.66
N LEU A 295 12.15 14.20 -8.74
CA LEU A 295 13.43 14.29 -8.01
C LEU A 295 14.23 15.53 -8.44
N GLU A 296 14.33 15.80 -9.73
CA GLU A 296 15.02 17.00 -10.23
C GLU A 296 14.35 18.29 -9.73
N ARG A 297 13.02 18.36 -9.80
CA ARG A 297 12.27 19.52 -9.35
C ARG A 297 12.34 19.74 -7.82
N LEU A 298 12.34 18.66 -7.03
CA LEU A 298 12.47 18.76 -5.57
C LEU A 298 13.85 19.29 -5.13
N LYS A 299 14.92 19.03 -5.88
CA LYS A 299 16.26 19.60 -5.61
C LYS A 299 16.30 21.13 -5.69
N GLU A 300 15.35 21.74 -6.40
CA GLU A 300 15.22 23.20 -6.48
C GLU A 300 14.56 23.83 -5.25
N VAL A 301 14.06 23.03 -4.31
CA VAL A 301 13.40 23.48 -3.08
C VAL A 301 14.38 23.33 -1.92
N GLU A 302 15.12 24.40 -1.60
CA GLU A 302 16.27 24.41 -0.69
C GLU A 302 16.04 23.77 0.69
N LYS A 303 14.83 23.82 1.23
CA LYS A 303 14.48 23.31 2.57
C LYS A 303 13.90 21.90 2.57
N LEU A 304 13.94 21.21 1.44
CA LEU A 304 13.51 19.82 1.34
C LEU A 304 14.70 18.88 1.18
N HIS A 305 14.74 17.85 2.02
CA HIS A 305 15.78 16.82 2.03
C HIS A 305 15.18 15.51 1.52
N LEU A 306 15.72 15.04 0.38
CA LEU A 306 15.21 13.88 -0.31
C LEU A 306 15.69 12.59 0.35
N ASN A 307 14.78 11.65 0.51
CA ASN A 307 15.10 10.27 0.81
C ASN A 307 15.36 9.46 -0.48
N LYS A 308 15.92 8.28 -0.31
CA LYS A 308 16.10 7.33 -1.41
C LYS A 308 14.77 6.72 -1.82
N VAL A 309 14.35 6.93 -3.06
CA VAL A 309 13.10 6.40 -3.62
C VAL A 309 13.40 5.38 -4.70
N GLU A 310 13.17 4.12 -4.43
CA GLU A 310 13.50 2.99 -5.31
C GLU A 310 12.27 2.39 -5.98
N GLY A 311 11.08 2.60 -5.39
CA GLY A 311 9.83 2.01 -5.86
C GLY A 311 8.59 2.81 -5.46
N ALA A 312 7.42 2.21 -5.67
CA ALA A 312 6.11 2.83 -5.52
C ALA A 312 5.93 4.09 -6.39
N PHE A 313 5.17 5.07 -5.98
CA PHE A 313 5.03 6.36 -6.65
C PHE A 313 4.93 7.54 -5.64
N TYR A 314 5.73 7.44 -4.56
CA TYR A 314 5.77 8.45 -3.51
C TYR A 314 7.17 9.01 -3.30
N MET A 315 7.22 10.29 -2.93
CA MET A 315 8.36 10.95 -2.33
C MET A 315 8.01 11.28 -0.87
N PHE A 316 9.01 11.21 0.01
CA PHE A 316 8.84 11.47 1.43
C PHE A 316 9.95 12.40 1.95
N PRO A 317 10.10 13.62 1.37
CA PRO A 317 11.13 14.55 1.79
C PRO A 317 10.91 15.03 3.21
N ALA A 318 12.00 15.13 3.99
CA ALA A 318 12.03 15.91 5.21
C ALA A 318 12.06 17.42 4.86
N PHE A 319 11.64 18.27 5.80
CA PHE A 319 11.68 19.71 5.61
C PHE A 319 12.28 20.45 6.83
N ASP A 320 12.95 21.58 6.57
CA ASP A 320 13.48 22.45 7.61
C ASP A 320 12.45 23.53 7.99
N SER A 321 11.70 23.28 9.06
CA SER A 321 10.79 24.27 9.64
C SER A 321 10.47 23.91 11.10
N LYS A 322 10.12 24.92 11.91
CA LYS A 322 9.56 24.70 13.27
C LYS A 322 8.07 24.38 13.27
N ARG A 323 7.41 24.54 12.12
CA ARG A 323 5.99 24.22 11.94
C ARG A 323 5.81 22.71 11.81
N SER A 324 4.68 22.21 12.27
CA SER A 324 4.31 20.80 12.09
C SER A 324 4.06 20.46 10.62
N SER A 325 4.19 19.19 10.27
CA SER A 325 3.90 18.69 8.91
C SER A 325 2.44 18.98 8.51
N TYR A 326 1.51 18.95 9.46
CA TYR A 326 0.12 19.32 9.23
C TYR A 326 -0.05 20.80 8.88
N GLU A 327 0.57 21.72 9.64
CA GLU A 327 0.51 23.16 9.37
C GLU A 327 1.11 23.51 8.00
N ILE A 328 2.22 22.85 7.62
CA ILE A 328 2.83 23.02 6.29
C ILE A 328 1.87 22.53 5.20
N ALA A 329 1.31 21.32 5.34
CA ALA A 329 0.41 20.76 4.32
C ALA A 329 -0.87 21.60 4.13
N ILE A 330 -1.47 22.09 5.22
CA ILE A 330 -2.66 22.95 5.18
C ILE A 330 -2.34 24.32 4.57
N SER A 331 -1.20 24.92 4.90
CA SER A 331 -0.80 26.20 4.29
C SER A 331 -0.51 26.07 2.80
N LEU A 332 0.17 25.00 2.37
CA LEU A 332 0.37 24.71 0.96
C LEU A 332 -0.97 24.60 0.22
N LEU A 333 -1.96 23.93 0.81
CA LEU A 333 -3.28 23.76 0.19
C LEU A 333 -4.07 25.09 0.15
N LYS A 334 -4.12 25.81 1.27
CA LYS A 334 -4.94 27.03 1.38
C LYS A 334 -4.37 28.21 0.61
N GLU A 335 -3.06 28.42 0.67
CA GLU A 335 -2.42 29.62 0.14
C GLU A 335 -1.83 29.43 -1.25
N TYR A 336 -1.44 28.19 -1.59
CA TYR A 336 -0.76 27.89 -2.86
C TYR A 336 -1.51 26.89 -3.74
N ASN A 337 -2.66 26.38 -3.33
CA ASN A 337 -3.44 25.35 -4.04
C ASN A 337 -2.63 24.08 -4.35
N VAL A 338 -1.70 23.70 -3.46
CA VAL A 338 -0.92 22.46 -3.57
C VAL A 338 -1.35 21.52 -2.44
N ALA A 339 -1.85 20.35 -2.79
CA ALA A 339 -2.23 19.34 -1.81
C ALA A 339 -1.14 18.26 -1.67
N VAL A 340 -0.64 18.06 -0.47
CA VAL A 340 0.29 17.00 -0.06
C VAL A 340 -0.24 16.37 1.23
N LEU A 341 0.25 15.19 1.63
CA LEU A 341 -0.08 14.66 2.95
C LEU A 341 1.01 15.00 3.97
N PRO A 342 0.62 15.40 5.20
CA PRO A 342 1.57 15.59 6.28
C PRO A 342 2.18 14.23 6.68
N GLY A 343 3.46 14.22 6.99
CA GLY A 343 4.14 12.99 7.37
C GLY A 343 3.63 12.40 8.67
N SER A 344 3.10 13.21 9.58
CA SER A 344 2.53 12.78 10.86
C SER A 344 1.40 11.74 10.73
N VAL A 345 0.67 11.69 9.60
CA VAL A 345 -0.36 10.66 9.36
C VAL A 345 0.21 9.25 9.12
N PHE A 346 1.52 9.16 8.92
CA PHE A 346 2.24 7.89 8.70
C PHE A 346 2.94 7.39 9.96
N GLY A 347 2.72 8.02 11.10
CA GLY A 347 3.32 7.68 12.39
C GLY A 347 4.15 8.81 12.97
N SER A 348 4.65 8.59 14.19
CA SER A 348 5.39 9.61 14.94
C SER A 348 6.72 10.01 14.29
N LYS A 349 7.36 9.07 13.60
CA LYS A 349 8.61 9.27 12.84
C LYS A 349 8.38 9.92 11.47
N GLY A 350 7.13 10.06 11.07
CA GLY A 350 6.75 10.81 9.88
C GLY A 350 6.67 12.33 10.10
N GLU A 351 6.63 12.81 11.36
CA GLU A 351 6.66 14.25 11.62
C GLU A 351 7.95 14.88 11.08
N GLY A 352 7.85 16.11 10.56
CA GLY A 352 8.94 16.77 9.83
C GLY A 352 9.07 16.34 8.36
N HIS A 353 8.14 15.57 7.84
CA HIS A 353 8.13 15.11 6.45
C HIS A 353 6.80 15.45 5.75
N LEU A 354 6.83 15.41 4.41
CA LEU A 354 5.66 15.48 3.55
C LEU A 354 5.62 14.26 2.64
N ARG A 355 4.43 13.69 2.41
CA ARG A 355 4.26 12.68 1.36
C ARG A 355 3.67 13.29 0.10
N LEU A 356 4.36 13.10 -1.01
CA LEU A 356 3.94 13.52 -2.34
C LEU A 356 3.77 12.29 -3.23
N SER A 357 2.63 12.19 -3.93
CA SER A 357 2.44 11.20 -5.00
C SER A 357 2.80 11.84 -6.34
N TYR A 358 3.71 11.21 -7.09
CA TYR A 358 4.04 11.65 -8.45
C TYR A 358 3.27 10.90 -9.55
N SER A 359 2.26 10.12 -9.17
CA SER A 359 1.36 9.45 -10.11
C SER A 359 0.29 10.39 -10.65
N VAL A 360 0.70 11.55 -11.15
CA VAL A 360 -0.16 12.59 -11.75
C VAL A 360 0.47 13.09 -13.06
N SER A 361 -0.14 14.08 -13.72
CA SER A 361 0.46 14.66 -14.93
C SER A 361 1.77 15.42 -14.65
N MET A 362 2.67 15.46 -15.63
CA MET A 362 3.92 16.24 -15.53
C MET A 362 3.65 17.73 -15.29
N GLU A 363 2.56 18.27 -15.86
CA GLU A 363 2.10 19.64 -15.62
C GLU A 363 1.77 19.85 -14.13
N THR A 364 0.99 18.94 -13.55
CA THR A 364 0.63 19.00 -12.13
C THR A 364 1.86 18.95 -11.23
N ILE A 365 2.83 18.09 -11.55
CA ILE A 365 4.09 18.01 -10.80
C ILE A 365 4.84 19.34 -10.90
N SER A 366 5.03 19.86 -12.13
CA SER A 366 5.78 21.10 -12.35
C SER A 366 5.18 22.29 -11.59
N GLU A 367 3.88 22.51 -11.73
CA GLU A 367 3.17 23.60 -11.07
C GLU A 367 3.19 23.46 -9.52
N ALA A 368 3.01 22.23 -9.01
CA ALA A 368 3.12 22.00 -7.58
C ALA A 368 4.52 22.33 -7.06
N MET A 369 5.58 21.92 -7.76
CA MET A 369 6.98 22.18 -7.36
C MET A 369 7.31 23.67 -7.40
N ASP A 370 6.88 24.42 -8.42
CA ASP A 370 7.08 25.87 -8.49
C ASP A 370 6.45 26.60 -7.30
N ARG A 371 5.23 26.19 -6.92
CA ARG A 371 4.51 26.76 -5.79
C ARG A 371 5.15 26.37 -4.45
N MET A 372 5.59 25.12 -4.31
CA MET A 372 6.33 24.67 -3.12
C MET A 372 7.64 25.45 -2.97
N ARG A 373 8.39 25.67 -4.04
CA ARG A 373 9.60 26.48 -4.02
C ARG A 373 9.34 27.90 -3.47
N VAL A 374 8.28 28.57 -3.98
CA VAL A 374 7.87 29.90 -3.48
C VAL A 374 7.44 29.86 -2.02
N PHE A 375 6.70 28.82 -1.60
CA PHE A 375 6.29 28.66 -0.21
C PHE A 375 7.51 28.50 0.73
N PHE A 376 8.41 27.56 0.42
CA PHE A 376 9.57 27.26 1.27
C PHE A 376 10.61 28.40 1.31
N SER A 377 10.72 29.20 0.25
CA SER A 377 11.57 30.40 0.26
C SER A 377 11.10 31.48 1.25
N LYS A 378 9.81 31.50 1.60
CA LYS A 378 9.20 32.46 2.54
C LYS A 378 9.01 31.90 3.94
N THR A 379 9.14 30.61 4.11
CA THR A 379 8.97 29.93 5.42
C THR A 379 10.28 30.06 6.19
N SER A 380 10.24 30.62 7.39
CA SER A 380 11.40 30.75 8.31
C SER A 380 11.59 29.52 9.16
#